data_749c61e2c47f3800c193bda6943bb1ac
#
_entry.id   749c61e2c47f3800c193bda6943bb1ac
#
_cell.length_a   1.000
_cell.length_b   1.000
_cell.length_c   1.000
_cell.angle_alpha   90.00
_cell.angle_beta   90.00
_cell.angle_gamma   90.00
#
_symmetry.space_group_name_H-M   'P 1'
#
loop_
_entity.id
_entity.type
_entity.pdbx_description
1 polymer ?
#
loop_
_entity_poly.entity_id
_entity_poly.type
_entity_poly.pdbx_seq_one_letter_code
_entity_poly.pdbx_strand_id
1 'polypeptide(L)'
;MSEIISASNIDLVIQKNKEIAEEVSAQALKLQTNTSIMRVASVPQLALTILRGFGLIQMPIEDKYWSGAIYLKEGKIIPVINTALPRANQYFTAWHEIYHLLFDKVSFDHIIENDNMMEERKAEYFAACMLLPEVSRYFTELPAMDMVSKVLYCMSAFQAPYKAVLISLYEDAVRSDNEKLQNQIRDIIDLKIDNMPERFRKLGLDDSLVMPSFVVNISYLYEQIKKSEDVNPELQYHEDNEAFLDNVMKEIRVITRTNG
;
A
#
# COMPACT_ATOMS: atom_id res chain seq x y z
N MET A 1 -3.83 15.55 -0.95
CA MET A 1 -4.19 14.59 -2.03
C MET A 1 -2.93 14.30 -2.82
N SER A 2 -2.48 13.05 -2.88
CA SER A 2 -1.36 12.66 -3.74
C SER A 2 -1.70 12.99 -5.21
N GLU A 3 -0.75 13.54 -5.93
CA GLU A 3 -0.88 13.87 -7.34
C GLU A 3 -1.20 12.60 -8.16
N ILE A 4 -2.24 12.64 -9.00
CA ILE A 4 -2.57 11.50 -9.86
C ILE A 4 -1.47 11.36 -10.91
N ILE A 5 -0.71 10.26 -10.85
CA ILE A 5 0.36 9.98 -11.81
C ILE A 5 -0.25 9.53 -13.13
N SER A 6 0.22 10.15 -14.23
CA SER A 6 -0.26 9.98 -15.59
C SER A 6 0.88 10.08 -16.61
N ALA A 7 0.61 9.81 -17.88
CA ALA A 7 1.58 10.02 -18.95
C ALA A 7 2.12 11.46 -19.04
N SER A 8 1.31 12.44 -18.60
CA SER A 8 1.68 13.84 -18.69
C SER A 8 2.66 14.32 -17.60
N ASN A 9 2.73 13.62 -16.45
CA ASN A 9 3.56 14.03 -15.32
C ASN A 9 4.55 12.97 -14.84
N ILE A 10 4.61 11.81 -15.48
CA ILE A 10 5.50 10.70 -15.06
C ILE A 10 6.98 11.12 -15.04
N ASP A 11 7.42 11.97 -15.98
CA ASP A 11 8.81 12.45 -16.00
C ASP A 11 9.15 13.28 -14.77
N LEU A 12 8.21 14.11 -14.30
CA LEU A 12 8.37 14.88 -13.07
C LEU A 12 8.43 13.95 -11.84
N VAL A 13 7.63 12.87 -11.84
CA VAL A 13 7.68 11.84 -10.79
C VAL A 13 9.04 11.18 -10.73
N ILE A 14 9.61 10.80 -11.89
CA ILE A 14 10.96 10.20 -11.94
C ILE A 14 12.04 11.18 -11.51
N GLN A 15 11.90 12.45 -11.85
CA GLN A 15 12.83 13.47 -11.37
C GLN A 15 12.79 13.56 -9.83
N LYS A 16 11.61 13.63 -9.23
CA LYS A 16 11.45 13.61 -7.76
C LYS A 16 12.01 12.32 -7.15
N ASN A 17 11.74 11.15 -7.77
CA ASN A 17 12.31 9.88 -7.33
C ASN A 17 13.85 9.92 -7.30
N LYS A 18 14.48 10.49 -8.32
CA LYS A 18 15.93 10.60 -8.41
C LYS A 18 16.54 11.39 -7.26
N GLU A 19 15.83 12.41 -6.75
CA GLU A 19 16.28 13.23 -5.62
C GLU A 19 16.29 12.45 -4.29
N ILE A 20 15.39 11.48 -4.13
CA ILE A 20 15.20 10.72 -2.89
C ILE A 20 15.74 9.28 -2.96
N ALA A 21 16.12 8.80 -4.14
CA ALA A 21 16.44 7.40 -4.39
C ALA A 21 17.55 6.85 -3.50
N GLU A 22 18.65 7.60 -3.29
CA GLU A 22 19.77 7.16 -2.46
C GLU A 22 19.35 6.96 -1.01
N GLU A 23 18.67 7.94 -0.43
CA GLU A 23 18.18 7.90 0.95
C GLU A 23 17.22 6.73 1.15
N VAL A 24 16.17 6.68 0.33
CA VAL A 24 15.08 5.72 0.52
C VAL A 24 15.51 4.29 0.20
N SER A 25 16.35 4.09 -0.83
CA SER A 25 16.89 2.76 -1.13
C SER A 25 17.81 2.23 -0.01
N ALA A 26 18.59 3.12 0.63
CA ALA A 26 19.42 2.73 1.78
C ALA A 26 18.54 2.34 2.99
N GLN A 27 17.43 3.05 3.23
CA GLN A 27 16.46 2.72 4.28
C GLN A 27 15.78 1.36 4.01
N ALA A 28 15.35 1.12 2.78
CA ALA A 28 14.76 -0.16 2.37
C ALA A 28 15.75 -1.33 2.53
N LEU A 29 16.99 -1.15 2.08
CA LEU A 29 18.05 -2.15 2.22
C LEU A 29 18.37 -2.45 3.68
N LYS A 30 18.44 -1.42 4.53
CA LYS A 30 18.65 -1.59 5.98
C LYS A 30 17.55 -2.44 6.61
N LEU A 31 16.29 -2.22 6.24
CA LEU A 31 15.17 -3.02 6.75
C LEU A 31 15.25 -4.45 6.24
N GLN A 32 15.54 -4.66 4.95
CA GLN A 32 15.69 -5.99 4.34
C GLN A 32 16.83 -6.80 4.96
N THR A 33 17.94 -6.17 5.31
CA THR A 33 19.12 -6.86 5.89
C THR A 33 18.98 -7.14 7.37
N ASN A 34 18.26 -6.30 8.12
CA ASN A 34 18.16 -6.41 9.57
C ASN A 34 17.00 -7.33 10.05
N THR A 35 16.13 -7.76 9.15
CA THR A 35 14.94 -8.51 9.55
C THR A 35 15.14 -9.99 9.22
N SER A 36 15.44 -10.82 10.23
CA SER A 36 15.51 -12.29 10.09
C SER A 36 14.20 -12.89 9.56
N ILE A 37 13.08 -12.19 9.77
CA ILE A 37 11.73 -12.53 9.32
C ILE A 37 11.59 -12.44 7.78
N MET A 38 12.39 -11.59 7.11
CA MET A 38 12.39 -11.45 5.64
C MET A 38 12.72 -12.78 4.91
N ARG A 39 13.33 -13.72 5.58
CA ARG A 39 13.69 -15.03 4.99
C ARG A 39 12.55 -16.05 5.03
N VAL A 40 11.49 -15.79 5.79
CA VAL A 40 10.46 -16.78 6.12
C VAL A 40 9.07 -16.37 5.62
N ALA A 41 8.79 -15.07 5.50
CA ALA A 41 7.50 -14.56 5.04
C ALA A 41 7.59 -13.94 3.65
N SER A 42 6.49 -13.97 2.89
CA SER A 42 6.40 -13.15 1.68
C SER A 42 6.45 -11.67 2.03
N VAL A 43 7.13 -10.88 1.21
CA VAL A 43 7.33 -9.44 1.45
C VAL A 43 6.01 -8.69 1.72
N PRO A 44 4.91 -8.92 0.97
CA PRO A 44 3.62 -8.28 1.26
C PRO A 44 3.04 -8.67 2.63
N GLN A 45 3.11 -9.95 3.01
CA GLN A 45 2.60 -10.42 4.31
C GLN A 45 3.44 -9.92 5.48
N LEU A 46 4.75 -9.74 5.25
CA LEU A 46 5.63 -9.17 6.26
C LEU A 46 5.21 -7.76 6.65
N ALA A 47 4.82 -6.91 5.68
CA ALA A 47 4.32 -5.57 5.97
C ALA A 47 3.14 -5.60 6.95
N LEU A 48 2.13 -6.42 6.66
CA LEU A 48 0.97 -6.58 7.56
C LEU A 48 1.38 -7.12 8.94
N THR A 49 2.38 -7.99 9.01
CA THR A 49 2.89 -8.53 10.28
C THR A 49 3.59 -7.46 11.11
N ILE A 50 4.39 -6.60 10.48
CA ILE A 50 5.03 -5.46 11.14
C ILE A 50 3.96 -4.51 11.70
N LEU A 51 2.98 -4.13 10.88
CA LEU A 51 1.91 -3.22 11.29
C LEU A 51 1.04 -3.80 12.43
N ARG A 52 0.84 -5.12 12.47
CA ARG A 52 0.14 -5.78 13.61
C ARG A 52 0.86 -5.56 14.93
N GLY A 53 2.18 -5.46 14.94
CA GLY A 53 2.95 -5.11 16.13
C GLY A 53 2.62 -3.72 16.70
N PHE A 54 2.05 -2.83 15.87
CA PHE A 54 1.57 -1.49 16.25
C PHE A 54 0.05 -1.43 16.47
N GLY A 55 -0.66 -2.54 16.43
CA GLY A 55 -2.12 -2.57 16.61
C GLY A 55 -2.89 -2.27 15.32
N LEU A 56 -2.44 -2.82 14.18
CA LEU A 56 -3.09 -2.65 12.87
C LEU A 56 -4.59 -2.90 12.91
N ILE A 57 -5.34 -1.93 12.42
CA ILE A 57 -6.76 -2.03 12.10
C ILE A 57 -6.91 -2.29 10.61
N GLN A 58 -7.66 -3.34 10.26
CA GLN A 58 -8.06 -3.64 8.89
C GLN A 58 -9.58 -3.67 8.81
N MET A 59 -10.16 -2.83 7.96
CA MET A 59 -11.60 -2.79 7.75
C MET A 59 -11.94 -2.23 6.37
N PRO A 60 -13.07 -2.64 5.76
CA PRO A 60 -13.52 -2.03 4.52
C PRO A 60 -14.07 -0.63 4.79
N ILE A 61 -13.63 0.33 3.97
CA ILE A 61 -14.07 1.74 4.01
C ILE A 61 -14.55 2.13 2.62
N GLU A 62 -15.75 2.72 2.52
CA GLU A 62 -16.36 3.14 1.25
C GLU A 62 -15.73 4.41 0.67
N ASP A 63 -14.42 4.47 0.64
CA ASP A 63 -13.67 5.52 -0.05
C ASP A 63 -12.57 4.89 -0.91
N LYS A 64 -12.77 4.92 -2.21
CA LYS A 64 -11.80 4.35 -3.17
C LYS A 64 -10.49 5.14 -3.29
N TYR A 65 -10.45 6.35 -2.76
CA TYR A 65 -9.25 7.20 -2.77
C TYR A 65 -8.48 7.15 -1.46
N TRP A 66 -9.08 6.62 -0.41
CA TRP A 66 -8.44 6.44 0.88
C TRP A 66 -7.94 4.99 1.03
N SER A 67 -6.62 4.80 1.08
CA SER A 67 -6.00 3.47 1.12
C SER A 67 -5.58 3.05 2.54
N GLY A 68 -5.14 3.98 3.34
CA GLY A 68 -4.68 3.77 4.71
C GLY A 68 -4.22 5.07 5.34
N ALA A 69 -3.89 5.00 6.62
CA ALA A 69 -3.27 6.08 7.37
C ALA A 69 -2.69 5.58 8.69
N ILE A 70 -1.78 6.34 9.26
CA ILE A 70 -1.35 6.21 10.64
C ILE A 70 -2.13 7.20 11.50
N TYR A 71 -2.89 6.67 12.44
CA TYR A 71 -3.59 7.49 13.43
C TYR A 71 -2.72 7.66 14.67
N LEU A 72 -2.48 8.90 15.04
CA LEU A 72 -1.68 9.26 16.21
C LEU A 72 -2.59 9.94 17.25
N LYS A 73 -2.67 9.37 18.44
CA LYS A 73 -3.40 9.97 19.55
C LYS A 73 -2.74 9.62 20.87
N GLU A 74 -2.45 10.64 21.68
CA GLU A 74 -1.92 10.47 23.04
C GLU A 74 -0.68 9.55 23.09
N GLY A 75 0.22 9.67 22.10
CA GLY A 75 1.42 8.84 21.99
C GLY A 75 1.17 7.41 21.50
N LYS A 76 -0.06 7.03 21.20
CA LYS A 76 -0.38 5.75 20.54
C LYS A 76 -0.36 5.92 19.03
N ILE A 77 0.22 4.94 18.37
CA ILE A 77 0.34 4.86 16.91
C ILE A 77 -0.54 3.69 16.47
N ILE A 78 -1.52 3.94 15.61
CA ILE A 78 -2.46 2.94 15.14
C ILE A 78 -2.52 3.00 13.61
N PRO A 79 -1.90 2.05 12.90
CA PRO A 79 -2.04 1.96 11.45
C PRO A 79 -3.42 1.41 11.08
N VAL A 80 -4.02 1.97 10.04
CA VAL A 80 -5.32 1.56 9.51
C VAL A 80 -5.20 1.31 8.01
N ILE A 81 -5.72 0.18 7.53
CA ILE A 81 -5.71 -0.17 6.09
C ILE A 81 -7.13 -0.45 5.61
N ASN A 82 -7.48 0.18 4.48
CA ASN A 82 -8.75 -0.03 3.79
C ASN A 82 -8.76 -1.36 3.03
N THR A 83 -9.56 -2.31 3.47
CA THR A 83 -9.68 -3.63 2.86
C THR A 83 -10.73 -3.74 1.75
N ALA A 84 -11.47 -2.66 1.47
CA ALA A 84 -12.33 -2.54 0.29
C ALA A 84 -11.55 -2.26 -1.00
N LEU A 85 -10.25 -1.96 -0.91
CA LEU A 85 -9.36 -1.85 -2.07
C LEU A 85 -8.75 -3.21 -2.46
N PRO A 86 -8.30 -3.39 -3.72
CA PRO A 86 -7.59 -4.60 -4.14
C PRO A 86 -6.41 -4.96 -3.23
N ARG A 87 -6.15 -6.26 -3.04
CA ARG A 87 -5.06 -6.72 -2.16
C ARG A 87 -3.69 -6.15 -2.52
N ALA A 88 -3.39 -6.02 -3.81
CA ALA A 88 -2.15 -5.38 -4.25
C ALA A 88 -2.01 -3.96 -3.69
N ASN A 89 -3.09 -3.18 -3.66
CA ASN A 89 -3.09 -1.84 -3.08
C ASN A 89 -2.90 -1.90 -1.56
N GLN A 90 -3.56 -2.84 -0.87
CA GLN A 90 -3.39 -3.02 0.58
C GLN A 90 -1.94 -3.33 0.96
N TYR A 91 -1.24 -4.17 0.19
CA TYR A 91 0.17 -4.49 0.42
C TYR A 91 1.08 -3.29 0.16
N PHE A 92 0.81 -2.54 -0.89
CA PHE A 92 1.55 -1.32 -1.21
C PHE A 92 1.35 -0.27 -0.11
N THR A 93 0.11 -0.03 0.31
CA THR A 93 -0.23 0.85 1.42
C THR A 93 0.46 0.40 2.71
N ALA A 94 0.49 -0.89 3.00
CA ALA A 94 1.15 -1.39 4.21
C ALA A 94 2.65 -1.00 4.26
N TRP A 95 3.37 -1.09 3.14
CA TRP A 95 4.76 -0.65 3.06
C TRP A 95 4.91 0.88 3.11
N HIS A 96 3.98 1.61 2.51
CA HIS A 96 3.89 3.06 2.58
C HIS A 96 3.75 3.54 4.04
N GLU A 97 2.82 2.96 4.79
CA GLU A 97 2.62 3.30 6.21
C GLU A 97 3.83 2.91 7.09
N ILE A 98 4.53 1.82 6.75
CA ILE A 98 5.78 1.44 7.45
C ILE A 98 6.86 2.51 7.26
N TYR A 99 6.95 3.14 6.09
CA TYR A 99 7.87 4.25 5.90
C TYR A 99 7.60 5.38 6.90
N HIS A 100 6.36 5.83 7.00
CA HIS A 100 5.98 6.86 7.94
C HIS A 100 6.25 6.47 9.40
N LEU A 101 6.02 5.21 9.75
CA LEU A 101 6.31 4.71 11.11
C LEU A 101 7.78 4.71 11.48
N LEU A 102 8.67 4.42 10.54
CA LEU A 102 10.07 4.14 10.85
C LEU A 102 11.02 5.29 10.49
N PHE A 103 10.67 6.10 9.49
CA PHE A 103 11.59 7.05 8.88
C PHE A 103 11.05 8.49 8.85
N ASP A 104 9.74 8.66 8.83
CA ASP A 104 9.14 9.99 8.87
C ASP A 104 9.08 10.49 10.33
N LYS A 105 9.50 11.73 10.55
CA LYS A 105 9.30 12.41 11.81
C LYS A 105 7.88 12.96 11.84
N VAL A 106 6.90 12.10 12.06
CA VAL A 106 5.50 12.51 12.18
C VAL A 106 5.37 13.44 13.37
N SER A 107 5.39 14.74 13.12
CA SER A 107 5.07 15.76 14.11
C SER A 107 3.68 16.33 13.80
N PHE A 108 2.87 16.52 14.84
CA PHE A 108 1.51 17.07 14.73
C PHE A 108 1.48 18.53 14.19
N ASP A 109 2.63 19.18 14.08
CA ASP A 109 2.76 20.57 13.68
C ASP A 109 2.90 20.78 12.16
N HIS A 110 2.87 19.72 11.35
CA HIS A 110 2.99 19.82 9.89
C HIS A 110 1.68 20.24 9.23
N ILE A 111 1.28 21.47 9.43
CA ILE A 111 0.24 22.17 8.64
C ILE A 111 0.86 22.82 7.37
N ILE A 112 2.08 22.50 7.00
CA ILE A 112 2.73 23.08 5.82
C ILE A 112 2.68 22.07 4.67
N GLU A 113 1.76 22.30 3.73
CA GLU A 113 1.40 21.44 2.60
C GLU A 113 2.58 20.96 1.72
N ASN A 114 3.70 21.68 1.67
CA ASN A 114 4.82 21.35 0.78
C ASN A 114 5.76 20.24 1.33
N ASP A 115 5.99 20.19 2.65
CA ASP A 115 6.85 19.16 3.25
C ASP A 115 6.17 17.79 3.23
N ASN A 116 4.85 17.77 3.36
CA ASN A 116 4.05 16.55 3.33
C ASN A 116 4.10 15.83 1.96
N MET A 117 4.16 16.58 0.86
CA MET A 117 4.20 15.98 -0.50
C MET A 117 5.50 15.21 -0.78
N MET A 118 6.64 15.61 -0.21
CA MET A 118 7.91 14.92 -0.42
C MET A 118 7.99 13.65 0.44
N GLU A 119 7.50 13.69 1.67
CA GLU A 119 7.46 12.50 2.54
C GLU A 119 6.49 11.45 2.00
N GLU A 120 5.33 11.85 1.47
CA GLU A 120 4.42 10.95 0.74
C GLU A 120 5.11 10.30 -0.47
N ARG A 121 5.90 11.08 -1.24
CA ARG A 121 6.66 10.53 -2.37
C ARG A 121 7.73 9.54 -1.91
N LYS A 122 8.42 9.81 -0.80
CA LYS A 122 9.40 8.89 -0.20
C LYS A 122 8.70 7.60 0.25
N ALA A 123 7.54 7.69 0.89
CA ALA A 123 6.76 6.53 1.33
C ALA A 123 6.31 5.65 0.14
N GLU A 124 5.83 6.26 -0.94
CA GLU A 124 5.48 5.55 -2.17
C GLU A 124 6.72 4.89 -2.82
N TYR A 125 7.85 5.62 -2.87
CA TYR A 125 9.09 5.08 -3.42
C TYR A 125 9.66 3.93 -2.56
N PHE A 126 9.58 4.06 -1.24
CA PHE A 126 9.96 2.99 -0.30
C PHE A 126 9.11 1.73 -0.51
N ALA A 127 7.79 1.87 -0.63
CA ALA A 127 6.89 0.75 -0.91
C ALA A 127 7.26 0.06 -2.24
N ALA A 128 7.60 0.83 -3.27
CA ALA A 128 8.09 0.28 -4.54
C ALA A 128 9.43 -0.46 -4.37
N CYS A 129 10.41 0.10 -3.64
CA CYS A 129 11.69 -0.56 -3.35
C CYS A 129 11.50 -1.89 -2.60
N MET A 130 10.51 -1.97 -1.71
CA MET A 130 10.23 -3.20 -0.96
C MET A 130 9.53 -4.26 -1.78
N LEU A 131 8.57 -3.89 -2.63
CA LEU A 131 7.74 -4.84 -3.36
C LEU A 131 8.28 -5.22 -4.74
N LEU A 132 9.05 -4.35 -5.40
CA LEU A 132 9.41 -4.47 -6.81
C LEU A 132 10.94 -4.62 -7.05
N PRO A 133 11.66 -5.39 -6.23
CA PRO A 133 13.07 -5.63 -6.49
C PRO A 133 13.21 -6.37 -7.82
N GLU A 134 14.11 -5.89 -8.71
CA GLU A 134 14.41 -6.56 -9.99
C GLU A 134 13.21 -6.73 -10.95
N VAL A 135 12.16 -5.90 -10.82
CA VAL A 135 10.95 -6.02 -11.65
C VAL A 135 11.26 -5.90 -13.15
N SER A 136 12.20 -5.06 -13.52
CA SER A 136 12.61 -4.87 -14.93
C SER A 136 13.31 -6.11 -15.49
N ARG A 137 14.08 -6.80 -14.68
CA ARG A 137 14.69 -8.06 -15.08
C ARG A 137 13.62 -9.12 -15.34
N TYR A 138 12.70 -9.30 -14.39
CA TYR A 138 11.59 -10.22 -14.57
C TYR A 138 10.75 -9.89 -15.80
N PHE A 139 10.40 -8.61 -16.00
CA PHE A 139 9.67 -8.13 -17.18
C PHE A 139 10.37 -8.47 -18.50
N THR A 140 11.69 -8.35 -18.54
CA THR A 140 12.51 -8.64 -19.74
C THR A 140 12.57 -10.13 -20.05
N GLU A 141 12.59 -10.98 -19.03
CA GLU A 141 12.63 -12.44 -19.16
C GLU A 141 11.27 -13.05 -19.55
N LEU A 142 10.16 -12.30 -19.45
CA LEU A 142 8.85 -12.77 -19.87
C LEU A 142 8.80 -13.04 -21.39
N PRO A 143 8.08 -14.10 -21.82
CA PRO A 143 7.92 -14.41 -23.23
C PRO A 143 7.26 -13.27 -24.01
N ALA A 144 7.31 -13.33 -25.33
CA ALA A 144 6.68 -12.34 -26.21
C ALA A 144 5.15 -12.36 -26.03
N MET A 145 4.60 -11.24 -25.54
CA MET A 145 3.18 -10.98 -25.37
C MET A 145 2.92 -9.48 -25.39
N ASP A 146 1.66 -9.06 -25.34
CA ASP A 146 1.33 -7.63 -25.27
C ASP A 146 1.80 -6.99 -23.96
N MET A 147 1.99 -5.68 -24.00
CA MET A 147 2.56 -4.90 -22.90
C MET A 147 1.72 -5.00 -21.62
N VAL A 148 0.39 -4.94 -21.73
CA VAL A 148 -0.51 -5.01 -20.58
C VAL A 148 -0.39 -6.39 -19.91
N SER A 149 -0.40 -7.48 -20.69
CA SER A 149 -0.24 -8.84 -20.15
C SER A 149 1.09 -8.98 -19.39
N LYS A 150 2.21 -8.45 -19.91
CA LYS A 150 3.49 -8.45 -19.18
C LYS A 150 3.40 -7.73 -17.84
N VAL A 151 2.73 -6.58 -17.79
CA VAL A 151 2.53 -5.84 -16.54
C VAL A 151 1.67 -6.64 -15.57
N LEU A 152 0.62 -7.33 -16.02
CA LEU A 152 -0.21 -8.19 -15.17
C LEU A 152 0.60 -9.37 -14.57
N TYR A 153 1.53 -9.96 -15.35
CA TYR A 153 2.46 -10.95 -14.81
C TYR A 153 3.38 -10.37 -13.73
N CYS A 154 3.91 -9.14 -13.94
CA CYS A 154 4.69 -8.44 -12.92
C CYS A 154 3.85 -8.15 -11.65
N MET A 155 2.61 -7.67 -11.81
CA MET A 155 1.71 -7.47 -10.67
C MET A 155 1.53 -8.75 -9.85
N SER A 156 1.29 -9.87 -10.53
CA SER A 156 1.11 -11.18 -9.89
C SER A 156 2.37 -11.66 -9.16
N ALA A 157 3.52 -11.57 -9.83
CA ALA A 157 4.80 -12.04 -9.28
C ALA A 157 5.24 -11.21 -8.05
N PHE A 158 5.08 -9.91 -8.11
CA PHE A 158 5.52 -8.97 -7.07
C PHE A 158 4.41 -8.53 -6.11
N GLN A 159 3.17 -8.93 -6.35
CA GLN A 159 1.99 -8.57 -5.56
C GLN A 159 1.84 -7.05 -5.38
N ALA A 160 2.12 -6.31 -6.42
CA ALA A 160 2.13 -4.85 -6.43
C ALA A 160 1.06 -4.25 -7.36
N PRO A 161 0.60 -3.00 -7.14
CA PRO A 161 -0.41 -2.36 -7.97
C PRO A 161 0.11 -2.02 -9.37
N TYR A 162 -0.81 -1.96 -10.35
CA TYR A 162 -0.52 -1.69 -11.75
C TYR A 162 0.38 -0.46 -11.96
N LYS A 163 0.01 0.68 -11.39
CA LYS A 163 0.77 1.92 -11.53
C LYS A 163 2.15 1.85 -10.89
N ALA A 164 2.30 1.19 -9.74
CA ALA A 164 3.60 1.03 -9.10
C ALA A 164 4.56 0.22 -10.01
N VAL A 165 4.08 -0.87 -10.63
CA VAL A 165 4.85 -1.63 -11.61
C VAL A 165 5.26 -0.76 -12.79
N LEU A 166 4.33 0.01 -13.37
CA LEU A 166 4.64 0.87 -14.52
C LEU A 166 5.65 1.97 -14.19
N ILE A 167 5.53 2.61 -13.03
CA ILE A 167 6.46 3.66 -12.60
C ILE A 167 7.87 3.08 -12.40
N SER A 168 8.00 1.91 -11.77
CA SER A 168 9.30 1.26 -11.59
C SER A 168 9.93 0.85 -12.92
N LEU A 169 9.14 0.29 -13.85
CA LEU A 169 9.61 -0.03 -15.21
C LEU A 169 10.01 1.22 -15.99
N TYR A 170 9.26 2.30 -15.84
CA TYR A 170 9.55 3.56 -16.50
C TYR A 170 10.85 4.19 -15.98
N GLU A 171 11.06 4.17 -14.68
CA GLU A 171 12.29 4.65 -14.06
C GLU A 171 13.52 3.90 -14.57
N ASP A 172 13.45 2.58 -14.67
CA ASP A 172 14.52 1.76 -15.24
C ASP A 172 14.72 2.01 -16.73
N ALA A 173 13.62 2.24 -17.49
CA ALA A 173 13.69 2.60 -18.90
C ALA A 173 14.36 3.96 -19.11
N VAL A 174 14.12 4.94 -18.22
CA VAL A 174 14.82 6.23 -18.24
C VAL A 174 16.31 6.05 -17.90
N ARG A 175 16.61 5.25 -16.88
CA ARG A 175 18.00 4.98 -16.46
C ARG A 175 18.83 4.28 -17.53
N SER A 176 18.19 3.40 -18.32
CA SER A 176 18.83 2.63 -19.41
C SER A 176 18.70 3.26 -20.80
N ASP A 177 18.17 4.48 -20.89
CA ASP A 177 17.91 5.19 -22.14
C ASP A 177 17.06 4.39 -23.15
N ASN A 178 16.11 3.62 -22.65
CA ASN A 178 15.20 2.79 -23.45
C ASN A 178 13.93 3.55 -23.83
N GLU A 179 14.04 4.45 -24.83
CA GLU A 179 12.92 5.27 -25.30
C GLU A 179 11.71 4.44 -25.78
N LYS A 180 11.95 3.27 -26.38
CA LYS A 180 10.86 2.40 -26.82
C LYS A 180 9.98 1.97 -25.64
N LEU A 181 10.59 1.52 -24.56
CA LEU A 181 9.86 1.09 -23.36
C LEU A 181 9.18 2.28 -22.67
N GLN A 182 9.85 3.45 -22.61
CA GLN A 182 9.24 4.67 -22.08
C GLN A 182 7.94 5.02 -22.82
N ASN A 183 7.97 5.03 -24.15
CA ASN A 183 6.79 5.32 -24.97
C ASN A 183 5.69 4.29 -24.78
N GLN A 184 6.03 2.99 -24.76
CA GLN A 184 5.06 1.94 -24.49
C GLN A 184 4.37 2.08 -23.11
N ILE A 185 5.10 2.52 -22.09
CA ILE A 185 4.53 2.74 -20.75
C ILE A 185 3.64 3.98 -20.75
N ARG A 186 4.03 5.08 -21.39
CA ARG A 186 3.17 6.26 -21.54
C ARG A 186 1.84 5.95 -22.22
N ASP A 187 1.85 5.06 -23.22
CA ASP A 187 0.63 4.63 -23.93
C ASP A 187 -0.37 3.90 -23.03
N ILE A 188 0.10 3.24 -21.96
CA ILE A 188 -0.75 2.37 -21.16
C ILE A 188 -0.97 2.84 -19.71
N ILE A 189 -0.22 3.80 -19.20
CA ILE A 189 -0.28 4.21 -17.78
C ILE A 189 -1.65 4.82 -17.40
N ASP A 190 -2.32 5.44 -18.36
CA ASP A 190 -3.64 6.05 -18.18
C ASP A 190 -4.78 5.13 -18.61
N LEU A 191 -4.47 3.92 -19.09
CA LEU A 191 -5.49 2.97 -19.48
C LEU A 191 -6.30 2.52 -18.26
N LYS A 192 -7.59 2.69 -18.34
CA LYS A 192 -8.52 2.03 -17.43
C LYS A 192 -8.69 0.58 -17.90
N ILE A 193 -8.14 -0.35 -17.14
CA ILE A 193 -8.26 -1.77 -17.44
C ILE A 193 -9.59 -2.27 -16.86
N ASP A 194 -10.56 -2.48 -17.75
CA ASP A 194 -11.85 -3.05 -17.37
C ASP A 194 -11.70 -4.53 -17.04
N ASN A 195 -12.48 -4.97 -16.05
CA ASN A 195 -12.56 -6.36 -15.59
C ASN A 195 -11.19 -7.01 -15.32
N MET A 196 -10.37 -6.36 -14.49
CA MET A 196 -9.05 -6.83 -14.10
C MET A 196 -9.05 -8.30 -13.60
N PRO A 197 -10.01 -8.74 -12.75
CA PRO A 197 -10.05 -10.15 -12.29
C PRO A 197 -10.19 -11.15 -13.44
N GLU A 198 -11.03 -10.85 -14.44
CA GLU A 198 -11.21 -11.74 -15.60
C GLU A 198 -9.93 -11.83 -16.43
N ARG A 199 -9.19 -10.72 -16.60
CA ARG A 199 -7.91 -10.72 -17.30
C ARG A 199 -6.87 -11.56 -16.58
N PHE A 200 -6.81 -11.48 -15.25
CA PHE A 200 -5.94 -12.33 -14.44
C PHE A 200 -6.27 -13.81 -14.66
N ARG A 201 -7.53 -14.19 -14.56
CA ARG A 201 -7.97 -15.59 -14.80
C ARG A 201 -7.63 -16.08 -16.21
N LYS A 202 -7.84 -15.25 -17.25
CA LYS A 202 -7.47 -15.61 -18.64
C LYS A 202 -5.99 -15.87 -18.81
N LEU A 203 -5.14 -15.22 -18.02
CA LEU A 203 -3.69 -15.43 -18.00
C LEU A 203 -3.25 -16.56 -17.06
N GLY A 204 -4.18 -17.22 -16.37
CA GLY A 204 -3.88 -18.25 -15.37
C GLY A 204 -3.27 -17.69 -14.08
N LEU A 205 -3.50 -16.41 -13.79
CA LEU A 205 -3.02 -15.72 -12.59
C LEU A 205 -4.09 -15.72 -11.49
N ASP A 206 -3.64 -15.61 -10.22
CA ASP A 206 -4.53 -15.49 -9.06
C ASP A 206 -5.23 -14.12 -9.04
N ASP A 207 -6.51 -14.10 -9.38
CA ASP A 207 -7.32 -12.89 -9.42
C ASP A 207 -7.65 -12.30 -8.06
N SER A 208 -7.45 -13.04 -6.96
CA SER A 208 -7.64 -12.53 -5.60
C SER A 208 -6.74 -11.33 -5.29
N LEU A 209 -5.60 -11.21 -5.98
CA LEU A 209 -4.69 -10.07 -5.85
C LEU A 209 -5.33 -8.74 -6.24
N VAL A 210 -6.19 -8.76 -7.26
CA VAL A 210 -6.82 -7.56 -7.83
C VAL A 210 -8.26 -7.38 -7.34
N MET A 211 -8.66 -8.14 -6.34
CA MET A 211 -9.95 -8.03 -5.67
C MET A 211 -9.78 -7.50 -4.23
N PRO A 212 -10.81 -6.81 -3.70
CA PRO A 212 -10.87 -6.46 -2.29
C PRO A 212 -10.74 -7.69 -1.40
N SER A 213 -10.07 -7.56 -0.25
CA SER A 213 -9.98 -8.67 0.70
C SER A 213 -11.17 -8.73 1.66
N PHE A 214 -11.80 -7.60 1.94
CA PHE A 214 -12.83 -7.41 2.96
C PHE A 214 -12.46 -7.99 4.33
N VAL A 215 -11.17 -8.13 4.62
CA VAL A 215 -10.69 -8.59 5.92
C VAL A 215 -11.07 -7.57 6.97
N VAL A 216 -11.64 -8.04 8.08
CA VAL A 216 -11.94 -7.23 9.26
C VAL A 216 -11.05 -7.68 10.40
N ASN A 217 -10.20 -6.79 10.88
CA ASN A 217 -9.39 -6.96 12.08
C ASN A 217 -9.42 -5.67 12.90
N ILE A 218 -10.26 -5.63 13.90
CA ILE A 218 -10.38 -4.52 14.87
C ILE A 218 -10.10 -5.01 16.29
N SER A 219 -9.45 -6.15 16.45
CA SER A 219 -9.16 -6.78 17.75
C SER A 219 -8.45 -5.84 18.70
N TYR A 220 -7.55 -5.01 18.17
CA TYR A 220 -6.83 -4.02 18.96
C TYR A 220 -7.77 -3.04 19.68
N LEU A 221 -8.86 -2.61 19.04
CA LEU A 221 -9.84 -1.70 19.67
C LEU A 221 -10.55 -2.37 20.84
N TYR A 222 -11.01 -3.61 20.66
CA TYR A 222 -11.62 -4.39 21.76
C TYR A 222 -10.65 -4.58 22.92
N GLU A 223 -9.39 -4.89 22.66
CA GLU A 223 -8.38 -5.02 23.71
C GLU A 223 -8.15 -3.71 24.46
N GLN A 224 -8.16 -2.56 23.78
CA GLN A 224 -7.99 -1.26 24.44
C GLN A 224 -9.19 -0.89 25.30
N ILE A 225 -10.43 -1.18 24.85
CA ILE A 225 -11.64 -0.95 25.66
C ILE A 225 -11.57 -1.81 26.91
N LYS A 226 -11.31 -3.11 26.77
CA LYS A 226 -11.21 -4.02 27.91
C LYS A 226 -10.13 -3.61 28.92
N LYS A 227 -8.94 -3.22 28.44
CA LYS A 227 -7.89 -2.70 29.33
C LYS A 227 -8.31 -1.44 30.07
N SER A 228 -9.06 -0.54 29.41
CA SER A 228 -9.58 0.67 30.04
C SER A 228 -10.61 0.34 31.13
N GLU A 229 -11.49 -0.62 30.86
CA GLU A 229 -12.48 -1.12 31.81
C GLU A 229 -11.82 -1.80 33.02
N ASP A 230 -10.82 -2.67 32.80
CA ASP A 230 -10.07 -3.33 33.87
C ASP A 230 -9.36 -2.33 34.82
N VAL A 231 -8.90 -1.17 34.29
CA VAL A 231 -8.17 -0.16 35.07
C VAL A 231 -9.11 0.82 35.77
N ASN A 232 -10.23 1.17 35.13
CA ASN A 232 -11.17 2.19 35.62
C ASN A 232 -12.63 1.69 35.46
N PRO A 233 -13.04 0.64 36.20
CA PRO A 233 -14.35 0.01 36.02
C PRO A 233 -15.55 0.90 36.35
N GLU A 234 -15.31 2.00 37.10
CA GLU A 234 -16.37 2.94 37.51
C GLU A 234 -16.76 3.96 36.43
N LEU A 235 -16.03 4.01 35.32
CA LEU A 235 -16.28 4.99 34.27
C LEU A 235 -17.42 4.54 33.34
N GLN A 236 -18.42 5.39 33.17
CA GLN A 236 -19.66 5.07 32.43
C GLN A 236 -19.47 4.98 30.92
N TYR A 237 -18.37 5.51 30.36
CA TYR A 237 -18.15 5.52 28.90
C TYR A 237 -17.79 4.16 28.30
N HIS A 238 -17.61 3.11 29.09
CA HIS A 238 -17.29 1.77 28.58
C HIS A 238 -18.44 1.20 27.75
N GLU A 239 -19.69 1.35 28.24
CA GLU A 239 -20.88 0.93 27.49
C GLU A 239 -21.03 1.70 26.15
N ASP A 240 -20.71 3.00 26.16
CA ASP A 240 -20.74 3.84 24.96
C ASP A 240 -19.68 3.38 23.93
N ASN A 241 -18.48 3.02 24.39
CA ASN A 241 -17.40 2.51 23.53
C ASN A 241 -17.75 1.16 22.91
N GLU A 242 -18.35 0.25 23.67
CA GLU A 242 -18.83 -1.05 23.13
C GLU A 242 -19.96 -0.84 22.11
N ALA A 243 -20.94 0.00 22.43
CA ALA A 243 -22.03 0.34 21.52
C ALA A 243 -21.51 0.99 20.23
N PHE A 244 -20.47 1.82 20.31
CA PHE A 244 -19.80 2.40 19.13
C PHE A 244 -19.18 1.31 18.26
N LEU A 245 -18.39 0.37 18.85
CA LEU A 245 -17.79 -0.73 18.07
C LEU A 245 -18.85 -1.64 17.44
N ASP A 246 -19.94 -1.91 18.13
CA ASP A 246 -21.05 -2.68 17.59
C ASP A 246 -21.69 -1.98 16.36
N ASN A 247 -21.81 -0.66 16.40
CA ASN A 247 -22.29 0.12 15.27
C ASN A 247 -21.30 0.09 14.09
N VAL A 248 -20.01 0.27 14.34
CA VAL A 248 -18.95 0.11 13.32
C VAL A 248 -19.03 -1.27 12.67
N MET A 249 -19.20 -2.33 13.46
CA MET A 249 -19.34 -3.69 12.95
C MET A 249 -20.62 -3.89 12.11
N LYS A 250 -21.71 -3.21 12.43
CA LYS A 250 -22.92 -3.23 11.61
C LYS A 250 -22.70 -2.57 10.24
N GLU A 251 -22.05 -1.41 10.22
CA GLU A 251 -21.70 -0.71 8.98
C GLU A 251 -20.75 -1.55 8.10
N ILE A 252 -19.71 -2.13 8.68
CA ILE A 252 -18.80 -3.06 7.99
C ILE A 252 -19.57 -4.21 7.33
N ARG A 253 -20.53 -4.81 8.03
CA ARG A 253 -21.35 -5.91 7.48
C ARG A 253 -22.21 -5.44 6.28
N VAL A 254 -22.68 -4.21 6.29
CA VAL A 254 -23.41 -3.65 5.15
C VAL A 254 -22.48 -3.52 3.94
N ILE A 255 -21.32 -2.90 4.11
CA ILE A 255 -20.32 -2.73 3.04
C ILE A 255 -19.92 -4.08 2.43
N THR A 256 -19.64 -5.07 3.28
CA THR A 256 -19.22 -6.40 2.85
C THR A 256 -20.31 -7.14 2.07
N ARG A 257 -21.59 -6.97 2.44
CA ARG A 257 -22.71 -7.61 1.75
C ARG A 257 -23.06 -6.97 0.42
N THR A 258 -22.83 -5.68 0.27
CA THR A 258 -23.17 -4.92 -0.94
C THR A 258 -22.12 -5.11 -2.03
N ASN A 259 -20.88 -5.39 -1.67
CA ASN A 259 -19.74 -5.40 -2.58
C ASN A 259 -19.02 -6.78 -2.68
N GLY A 260 -19.43 -7.77 -1.93
CA GLY A 260 -18.95 -9.17 -1.99
C GLY A 260 -19.99 -10.05 -2.64
#